data_0fbdda0b8f16f74cb7b4220c947fc13e
#
_entry.id   0fbdda0b8f16f74cb7b4220c947fc13e
#
_cell.length_a   1.000
_cell.length_b   1.000
_cell.length_c   1.000
_cell.angle_alpha   90.00
_cell.angle_beta   90.00
_cell.angle_gamma   90.00
#
_symmetry.space_group_name_H-M   'P 1'
#
loop_
_entity.id
_entity.type
_entity.pdbx_description
1 polymer ?
#
loop_
_entity_poly.entity_id
_entity_poly.type
_entity_poly.pdbx_seq_one_letter_code
_entity_poly.pdbx_strand_id
1 'polypeptide(L)'
;LAGCGNDEVSSEYNIEYLNKDKTKIVDVPYEPEASDTDGMIKEFLAKLSSDSDNVEYRKPIPNGVEVTDYSLDGVMLSIHFDADYSSMTEVEEVLCRAAVVLTMTQIPGVDCVSFYVADAPLTDIRGNIVGSMNQDSFIENPGEQINSIQCTTLKLYFANETGDGLVEETRSDVYYSSNVSMEKL
;
A
#
# COMPACT_ATOMS: atom_id res chain seq x y z
N LEU A 1 -0.78 3.05 -48.00
CA LEU A 1 -0.62 3.82 -46.74
C LEU A 1 -1.17 2.95 -45.59
N ALA A 2 -0.27 2.20 -44.92
CA ALA A 2 -0.57 1.47 -43.74
C ALA A 2 -0.39 2.43 -42.56
N GLY A 3 -1.49 2.78 -41.89
CA GLY A 3 -1.47 3.48 -40.63
C GLY A 3 -1.02 2.49 -39.53
N CYS A 4 0.15 2.74 -38.93
CA CYS A 4 0.49 2.14 -37.63
C CYS A 4 -0.42 2.77 -36.58
N GLY A 5 -1.48 2.08 -36.22
CA GLY A 5 -2.18 2.34 -34.99
C GLY A 5 -1.25 1.93 -33.86
N ASN A 6 -0.85 2.86 -33.01
CA ASN A 6 -0.39 2.54 -31.68
C ASN A 6 -1.62 1.99 -30.95
N ASP A 7 -1.73 0.67 -30.85
CA ASP A 7 -2.58 0.05 -29.85
C ASP A 7 -1.92 0.39 -28.49
N GLU A 8 -2.42 1.43 -27.81
CA GLU A 8 -2.19 1.59 -26.38
C GLU A 8 -2.82 0.36 -25.73
N VAL A 9 -1.99 -0.57 -25.32
CA VAL A 9 -2.40 -1.68 -24.46
C VAL A 9 -2.84 -1.02 -23.17
N SER A 10 -4.15 -0.85 -22.99
CA SER A 10 -4.73 -0.43 -21.71
C SER A 10 -4.62 -1.62 -20.76
N SER A 11 -3.50 -1.72 -20.09
CA SER A 11 -3.32 -2.65 -18.99
C SER A 11 -4.23 -2.22 -17.83
N GLU A 12 -4.85 -3.18 -17.16
CA GLU A 12 -5.72 -2.94 -16.00
C GLU A 12 -4.92 -2.50 -14.77
N TYR A 13 -3.62 -2.82 -14.74
CA TYR A 13 -2.73 -2.57 -13.61
C TYR A 13 -1.53 -1.73 -14.02
N ASN A 14 -0.96 -1.03 -13.04
CA ASN A 14 0.29 -0.31 -13.18
C ASN A 14 1.26 -0.71 -12.06
N ILE A 15 2.55 -0.74 -12.37
CA ILE A 15 3.60 -0.72 -11.36
C ILE A 15 4.07 0.73 -11.21
N GLU A 16 4.00 1.24 -10.01
CA GLU A 16 4.39 2.61 -9.68
C GLU A 16 5.91 2.68 -9.48
N TYR A 17 6.62 3.09 -10.54
CA TYR A 17 8.06 3.34 -10.47
C TYR A 17 8.34 4.80 -10.09
N LEU A 18 9.60 5.10 -9.78
CA LEU A 18 10.08 6.48 -9.67
C LEU A 18 10.68 6.95 -10.99
N ASN A 19 10.58 8.24 -11.29
CA ASN A 19 11.34 8.82 -12.39
C ASN A 19 12.85 8.76 -12.11
N LYS A 20 13.67 8.99 -13.13
CA LYS A 20 15.13 8.92 -13.07
C LYS A 20 15.74 9.72 -11.92
N ASP A 21 15.18 10.90 -11.65
CA ASP A 21 15.69 11.81 -10.62
C ASP A 21 15.10 11.54 -9.23
N LYS A 22 14.25 10.50 -9.10
CA LYS A 22 13.55 10.11 -7.87
C LYS A 22 12.79 11.27 -7.22
N THR A 23 12.06 12.04 -8.00
CA THR A 23 11.28 13.20 -7.55
C THR A 23 9.79 13.02 -7.67
N LYS A 24 9.34 12.01 -8.42
CA LYS A 24 7.93 11.70 -8.61
C LYS A 24 7.72 10.23 -8.97
N ILE A 25 6.50 9.77 -8.74
CA ILE A 25 6.00 8.46 -9.15
C ILE A 25 5.59 8.51 -10.63
N VAL A 26 5.76 7.41 -11.32
CA VAL A 26 5.40 7.21 -12.74
C VAL A 26 4.68 5.89 -12.87
N ASP A 27 3.47 5.94 -13.40
CA ASP A 27 2.62 4.78 -13.68
C ASP A 27 3.18 4.02 -14.90
N VAL A 28 3.54 2.78 -14.73
CA VAL A 28 4.03 1.91 -15.78
C VAL A 28 3.04 0.78 -16.00
N PRO A 29 2.32 0.75 -17.14
CA PRO A 29 1.35 -0.31 -17.44
C PRO A 29 1.95 -1.69 -17.31
N TYR A 30 1.24 -2.58 -16.63
CA TYR A 30 1.70 -3.92 -16.33
C TYR A 30 0.56 -4.95 -16.39
N GLU A 31 0.80 -6.07 -17.06
CA GLU A 31 -0.11 -7.21 -17.13
C GLU A 31 0.45 -8.32 -16.24
N PRO A 32 -0.20 -8.65 -15.11
CA PRO A 32 0.31 -9.68 -14.20
C PRO A 32 0.18 -11.07 -14.83
N GLU A 33 1.15 -11.94 -14.56
CA GLU A 33 1.11 -13.36 -14.92
C GLU A 33 0.23 -14.15 -13.93
N ALA A 34 0.23 -13.71 -12.66
CA ALA A 34 -0.60 -14.31 -11.62
C ALA A 34 -2.06 -13.85 -11.75
N SER A 35 -2.99 -14.75 -11.44
CA SER A 35 -4.43 -14.48 -11.49
C SER A 35 -5.12 -14.49 -10.12
N ASP A 36 -4.39 -14.88 -9.08
CA ASP A 36 -4.89 -14.88 -7.71
C ASP A 36 -4.21 -13.78 -6.89
N THR A 37 -4.88 -13.32 -5.83
CA THR A 37 -4.44 -12.20 -5.00
C THR A 37 -3.04 -12.42 -4.41
N ASP A 38 -2.74 -13.61 -3.88
CA ASP A 38 -1.43 -13.89 -3.26
C ASP A 38 -0.30 -13.90 -4.30
N GLY A 39 -0.55 -14.50 -5.47
CA GLY A 39 0.37 -14.49 -6.61
C GLY A 39 0.65 -13.08 -7.10
N MET A 40 -0.38 -12.23 -7.24
CA MET A 40 -0.23 -10.84 -7.65
C MET A 40 0.55 -10.03 -6.61
N ILE A 41 0.31 -10.22 -5.31
CA ILE A 41 1.09 -9.55 -4.25
C ILE A 41 2.58 -9.88 -4.40
N LYS A 42 2.93 -11.15 -4.53
CA LYS A 42 4.33 -11.58 -4.72
C LYS A 42 4.96 -10.97 -5.96
N GLU A 43 4.25 -11.03 -7.07
CA GLU A 43 4.72 -10.53 -8.36
C GLU A 43 4.95 -9.02 -8.33
N PHE A 44 4.00 -8.25 -7.78
CA PHE A 44 4.11 -6.79 -7.70
C PHE A 44 5.21 -6.35 -6.73
N LEU A 45 5.38 -7.01 -5.57
CA LEU A 45 6.51 -6.77 -4.67
C LEU A 45 7.86 -7.04 -5.34
N ALA A 46 7.94 -8.11 -6.13
CA ALA A 46 9.14 -8.42 -6.89
C ALA A 46 9.45 -7.34 -7.95
N LYS A 47 8.41 -6.82 -8.64
CA LYS A 47 8.58 -5.72 -9.60
C LYS A 47 9.03 -4.42 -8.94
N LEU A 48 8.42 -4.04 -7.81
CA LEU A 48 8.80 -2.86 -7.03
C LEU A 48 10.22 -2.91 -6.48
N SER A 49 10.78 -4.12 -6.32
CA SER A 49 12.16 -4.38 -5.87
C SER A 49 13.14 -4.58 -7.03
N SER A 50 12.67 -4.65 -8.28
CA SER A 50 13.49 -4.93 -9.45
C SER A 50 13.68 -3.69 -10.32
N ASP A 51 14.87 -3.58 -10.93
CA ASP A 51 15.12 -2.49 -11.86
C ASP A 51 14.20 -2.60 -13.09
N SER A 52 13.70 -1.47 -13.56
CA SER A 52 12.92 -1.39 -14.78
C SER A 52 13.80 -1.58 -16.02
N ASP A 53 13.25 -2.19 -17.08
CA ASP A 53 13.90 -2.27 -18.39
C ASP A 53 14.08 -0.87 -19.03
N ASN A 54 13.29 0.10 -18.59
CA ASN A 54 13.42 1.49 -19.01
C ASN A 54 14.38 2.25 -18.09
N VAL A 55 15.48 2.72 -18.66
CA VAL A 55 16.55 3.46 -17.94
C VAL A 55 16.10 4.80 -17.34
N GLU A 56 14.93 5.31 -17.72
CA GLU A 56 14.36 6.54 -17.18
C GLU A 56 13.56 6.29 -15.87
N TYR A 57 13.36 5.02 -15.51
CA TYR A 57 12.63 4.63 -14.29
C TYR A 57 13.58 4.04 -13.24
N ARG A 58 13.20 4.20 -11.99
CA ARG A 58 13.91 3.64 -10.83
C ARG A 58 12.91 2.87 -9.99
N LYS A 59 13.34 1.73 -9.48
CA LYS A 59 12.54 0.95 -8.53
C LYS A 59 12.32 1.74 -7.24
N PRO A 60 11.12 1.70 -6.67
CA PRO A 60 10.82 2.41 -5.44
C PRO A 60 11.48 1.78 -4.21
N ILE A 61 11.59 0.44 -4.15
CA ILE A 61 12.31 -0.26 -3.08
C ILE A 61 13.79 -0.30 -3.46
N PRO A 62 14.65 0.48 -2.77
CA PRO A 62 16.05 0.62 -3.18
C PRO A 62 16.88 -0.63 -2.88
N ASN A 63 18.07 -0.69 -3.46
CA ASN A 63 19.02 -1.76 -3.14
C ASN A 63 19.39 -1.74 -1.66
N GLY A 64 19.43 -2.90 -1.04
CA GLY A 64 19.74 -3.09 0.38
C GLY A 64 18.51 -3.14 1.25
N VAL A 65 17.36 -2.66 0.80
CA VAL A 65 16.07 -2.81 1.49
C VAL A 65 15.38 -4.07 1.00
N GLU A 66 15.02 -4.95 1.92
CA GLU A 66 14.37 -6.22 1.61
C GLU A 66 12.97 -6.31 2.22
N VAL A 67 12.02 -6.81 1.43
CA VAL A 67 10.73 -7.28 1.95
C VAL A 67 10.97 -8.65 2.57
N THR A 68 10.84 -8.75 3.89
CA THR A 68 11.12 -9.98 4.63
C THR A 68 9.91 -10.89 4.74
N ASP A 69 8.70 -10.31 4.80
CA ASP A 69 7.44 -11.04 4.92
C ASP A 69 6.27 -10.15 4.49
N TYR A 70 5.11 -10.74 4.25
CA TYR A 70 3.84 -10.06 4.13
C TYR A 70 2.69 -10.94 4.59
N SER A 71 1.59 -10.33 4.98
CA SER A 71 0.34 -11.03 5.32
C SER A 71 -0.86 -10.21 4.89
N LEU A 72 -1.90 -10.90 4.41
CA LEU A 72 -3.18 -10.30 4.07
C LEU A 72 -4.23 -10.77 5.09
N ASP A 73 -4.78 -9.85 5.88
CA ASP A 73 -5.86 -10.09 6.82
C ASP A 73 -7.10 -9.30 6.39
N GLY A 74 -8.12 -10.03 5.92
CA GLY A 74 -9.26 -9.40 5.26
C GLY A 74 -8.81 -8.67 4.00
N VAL A 75 -8.86 -7.34 4.01
CA VAL A 75 -8.45 -6.45 2.92
C VAL A 75 -7.18 -5.65 3.24
N MET A 76 -6.59 -5.88 4.42
CA MET A 76 -5.40 -5.18 4.89
C MET A 76 -4.14 -5.99 4.63
N LEU A 77 -3.28 -5.47 3.76
CA LEU A 77 -1.97 -6.03 3.48
C LEU A 77 -0.94 -5.44 4.44
N SER A 78 -0.32 -6.28 5.25
CA SER A 78 0.83 -5.93 6.08
C SER A 78 2.11 -6.34 5.37
N ILE A 79 3.04 -5.40 5.15
CA ILE A 79 4.33 -5.66 4.51
C ILE A 79 5.43 -5.40 5.54
N HIS A 80 6.33 -6.38 5.69
CA HIS A 80 7.46 -6.33 6.62
C HIS A 80 8.74 -6.09 5.84
N PHE A 81 9.49 -5.10 6.27
CA PHE A 81 10.79 -4.75 5.74
C PHE A 81 11.89 -4.99 6.78
N ASP A 82 13.09 -5.20 6.32
CA ASP A 82 14.27 -5.24 7.16
C ASP A 82 14.61 -3.87 7.77
N ALA A 83 15.62 -3.83 8.64
CA ALA A 83 16.06 -2.60 9.30
C ALA A 83 16.64 -1.54 8.33
N ASP A 84 17.12 -1.97 7.17
CA ASP A 84 17.74 -1.10 6.17
C ASP A 84 16.71 -0.15 5.52
N TYR A 85 15.39 -0.45 5.64
CA TYR A 85 14.32 0.49 5.30
C TYR A 85 14.50 1.86 5.97
N SER A 86 14.95 1.88 7.24
CA SER A 86 15.19 3.11 7.99
C SER A 86 16.42 3.91 7.51
N SER A 87 17.21 3.38 6.58
CA SER A 87 18.35 4.08 6.00
C SER A 87 17.97 5.04 4.87
N MET A 88 16.75 4.95 4.35
CA MET A 88 16.25 5.86 3.32
C MET A 88 16.18 7.30 3.85
N THR A 89 16.41 8.26 2.96
CA THR A 89 16.09 9.65 3.26
C THR A 89 14.58 9.83 3.36
N GLU A 90 14.12 10.88 4.04
CA GLU A 90 12.68 11.17 4.20
C GLU A 90 11.93 11.22 2.86
N VAL A 91 12.52 11.82 1.84
CA VAL A 91 11.93 11.92 0.50
C VAL A 91 11.86 10.55 -0.18
N GLU A 92 12.93 9.76 -0.09
CA GLU A 92 12.95 8.40 -0.66
C GLU A 92 11.93 7.49 0.04
N GLU A 93 11.82 7.60 1.36
CA GLU A 93 10.85 6.84 2.15
C GLU A 93 9.42 7.15 1.74
N VAL A 94 9.05 8.43 1.67
CA VAL A 94 7.70 8.85 1.27
C VAL A 94 7.36 8.38 -0.14
N LEU A 95 8.28 8.49 -1.09
CA LEU A 95 8.06 8.05 -2.47
C LEU A 95 7.99 6.51 -2.57
N CYS A 96 8.86 5.79 -1.86
CA CYS A 96 8.82 4.34 -1.78
C CYS A 96 7.48 3.86 -1.23
N ARG A 97 7.06 4.41 -0.10
CA ARG A 97 5.81 4.09 0.57
C ARG A 97 4.60 4.38 -0.31
N ALA A 98 4.55 5.54 -0.95
CA ALA A 98 3.47 5.90 -1.87
C ALA A 98 3.41 4.95 -3.07
N ALA A 99 4.54 4.65 -3.72
CA ALA A 99 4.60 3.74 -4.85
C ALA A 99 4.13 2.32 -4.47
N VAL A 100 4.55 1.81 -3.31
CA VAL A 100 4.10 0.50 -2.82
C VAL A 100 2.60 0.50 -2.57
N VAL A 101 2.05 1.48 -1.86
CA VAL A 101 0.61 1.54 -1.56
C VAL A 101 -0.21 1.66 -2.84
N LEU A 102 0.15 2.58 -3.74
CA LEU A 102 -0.57 2.79 -5.01
C LEU A 102 -0.55 1.55 -5.90
N THR A 103 0.56 0.80 -5.91
CA THR A 103 0.66 -0.46 -6.65
C THR A 103 -0.18 -1.56 -6.02
N MET A 104 -0.06 -1.77 -4.69
CA MET A 104 -0.71 -2.90 -4.01
C MET A 104 -2.22 -2.76 -3.93
N THR A 105 -2.74 -1.54 -3.76
CA THR A 105 -4.19 -1.30 -3.66
C THR A 105 -4.95 -1.42 -4.98
N GLN A 106 -4.25 -1.70 -6.09
CA GLN A 106 -4.88 -2.10 -7.35
C GLN A 106 -5.28 -3.58 -7.36
N ILE A 107 -4.67 -4.39 -6.47
CA ILE A 107 -4.91 -5.84 -6.43
C ILE A 107 -6.28 -6.13 -5.81
N PRO A 108 -7.15 -6.93 -6.46
CA PRO A 108 -8.44 -7.29 -5.90
C PRO A 108 -8.29 -7.94 -4.50
N GLY A 109 -8.99 -7.39 -3.52
CA GLY A 109 -8.92 -7.84 -2.13
C GLY A 109 -7.85 -7.14 -1.28
N VAL A 110 -7.15 -6.12 -1.81
CA VAL A 110 -6.21 -5.27 -1.06
C VAL A 110 -6.73 -3.84 -1.09
N ASP A 111 -7.36 -3.38 -0.01
CA ASP A 111 -7.89 -2.02 0.09
C ASP A 111 -6.93 -1.07 0.81
N CYS A 112 -6.08 -1.60 1.68
CA CYS A 112 -5.11 -0.80 2.42
C CYS A 112 -3.85 -1.59 2.75
N VAL A 113 -2.76 -0.84 3.00
CA VAL A 113 -1.43 -1.39 3.24
C VAL A 113 -0.85 -0.80 4.52
N SER A 114 -0.29 -1.64 5.39
CA SER A 114 0.46 -1.28 6.58
C SER A 114 1.92 -1.70 6.45
N PHE A 115 2.82 -0.90 6.99
CA PHE A 115 4.26 -1.12 6.93
C PHE A 115 4.81 -1.46 8.30
N TYR A 116 5.69 -2.45 8.33
CA TYR A 116 6.47 -2.85 9.50
C TYR A 116 7.95 -2.83 9.13
N VAL A 117 8.78 -2.31 10.01
CA VAL A 117 10.24 -2.24 9.84
C VAL A 117 10.90 -2.90 11.04
N ALA A 118 11.71 -3.95 10.81
CA ALA A 118 12.28 -4.78 11.85
C ALA A 118 11.23 -5.22 12.89
N ASP A 119 10.08 -5.71 12.40
CA ASP A 119 8.91 -6.20 13.15
C ASP A 119 8.17 -5.14 14.01
N ALA A 120 8.53 -3.87 13.89
CA ALA A 120 7.81 -2.77 14.52
C ALA A 120 6.97 -1.99 13.50
N PRO A 121 5.77 -1.48 13.88
CA PRO A 121 5.01 -0.61 12.99
C PRO A 121 5.83 0.61 12.54
N LEU A 122 5.71 0.96 11.26
CA LEU A 122 6.38 2.14 10.72
C LEU A 122 5.95 3.40 11.47
N THR A 123 6.92 4.24 11.84
CA THR A 123 6.68 5.53 12.49
C THR A 123 7.17 6.68 11.61
N ASP A 124 6.50 7.84 11.75
CA ASP A 124 6.95 9.09 11.16
C ASP A 124 8.19 9.66 11.90
N ILE A 125 8.72 10.75 11.40
CA ILE A 125 9.88 11.46 12.00
C ILE A 125 9.62 11.96 13.43
N ARG A 126 8.36 12.01 13.87
CA ARG A 126 7.95 12.42 15.21
C ARG A 126 7.74 11.22 16.14
N GLY A 127 7.87 10.00 15.60
CA GLY A 127 7.65 8.75 16.34
C GLY A 127 6.18 8.32 16.42
N ASN A 128 5.27 8.94 15.64
CA ASN A 128 3.89 8.49 15.57
C ASN A 128 3.79 7.32 14.59
N ILE A 129 2.96 6.34 14.92
CA ILE A 129 2.66 5.22 14.00
C ILE A 129 1.97 5.78 12.75
N VAL A 130 2.49 5.44 11.58
CA VAL A 130 1.93 5.87 10.28
C VAL A 130 0.58 5.22 10.03
N GLY A 131 0.38 3.98 10.49
CA GLY A 131 -0.87 3.24 10.31
C GLY A 131 -1.03 2.66 8.91
N SER A 132 -2.26 2.22 8.61
CA SER A 132 -2.62 1.71 7.28
C SER A 132 -2.96 2.85 6.33
N MET A 133 -2.64 2.64 5.06
CA MET A 133 -2.77 3.65 3.99
C MET A 133 -3.47 3.05 2.78
N ASN A 134 -4.16 3.88 2.04
CA ASN A 134 -4.76 3.56 0.75
C ASN A 134 -4.39 4.64 -0.29
N GLN A 135 -4.97 4.58 -1.48
CA GLN A 135 -4.71 5.56 -2.56
C GLN A 135 -4.99 7.00 -2.11
N ASP A 136 -6.06 7.22 -1.33
CA ASP A 136 -6.46 8.56 -0.88
C ASP A 136 -5.46 9.19 0.10
N SER A 137 -4.59 8.37 0.71
CA SER A 137 -3.55 8.84 1.64
C SER A 137 -2.48 9.69 0.94
N PHE A 138 -2.40 9.67 -0.39
CA PHE A 138 -1.39 10.35 -1.19
C PHE A 138 -1.97 11.39 -2.16
N ILE A 139 -3.26 11.74 -2.03
CA ILE A 139 -3.85 12.83 -2.81
C ILE A 139 -3.36 14.14 -2.23
N GLU A 140 -2.60 14.92 -3.04
CA GLU A 140 -2.25 16.28 -2.71
C GLU A 140 -3.52 17.16 -2.71
N ASN A 141 -4.04 17.47 -1.53
CA ASN A 141 -4.97 18.57 -1.36
C ASN A 141 -4.16 19.84 -1.01
N PRO A 142 -3.95 20.75 -1.95
CA PRO A 142 -3.29 22.02 -1.64
C PRO A 142 -4.23 22.88 -0.78
N GLY A 143 -4.14 22.76 0.54
CA GLY A 143 -4.83 23.65 1.47
C GLY A 143 -5.61 23.04 2.63
N GLU A 144 -5.75 21.73 2.73
CA GLU A 144 -6.37 21.09 3.89
C GLU A 144 -5.40 20.11 4.56
N GLN A 145 -5.46 20.03 5.89
CA GLN A 145 -4.69 19.08 6.67
C GLN A 145 -4.95 17.66 6.09
N ILE A 146 -3.89 16.90 5.88
CA ILE A 146 -3.96 15.51 5.47
C ILE A 146 -4.77 14.77 6.55
N ASN A 147 -6.05 14.57 6.28
CA ASN A 147 -6.87 13.64 7.04
C ASN A 147 -6.45 12.26 6.56
N SER A 148 -5.50 11.64 7.25
CA SER A 148 -5.15 10.27 6.98
C SER A 148 -6.39 9.41 7.26
N ILE A 149 -7.01 8.91 6.20
CA ILE A 149 -8.03 7.88 6.30
C ILE A 149 -7.29 6.62 6.73
N GLN A 150 -7.65 6.09 7.89
CA GLN A 150 -7.10 4.84 8.38
C GLN A 150 -8.11 3.73 8.12
N CYS A 151 -7.61 2.63 7.59
CA CYS A 151 -8.35 1.39 7.42
C CYS A 151 -8.06 0.49 8.63
N THR A 152 -9.07 -0.12 9.21
CA THR A 152 -8.90 -1.05 10.32
C THR A 152 -9.92 -2.18 10.29
N THR A 153 -9.54 -3.30 10.88
CA THR A 153 -10.45 -4.40 11.15
C THR A 153 -11.01 -4.24 12.56
N LEU A 154 -12.32 -4.10 12.69
CA LEU A 154 -12.99 -4.05 13.98
C LEU A 154 -13.53 -5.43 14.34
N LYS A 155 -13.23 -5.87 15.56
CA LYS A 155 -13.88 -7.00 16.21
C LYS A 155 -14.96 -6.46 17.14
N LEU A 156 -16.22 -6.68 16.76
CA LEU A 156 -17.38 -6.26 17.52
C LEU A 156 -17.97 -7.46 18.25
N TYR A 157 -18.40 -7.26 19.48
CA TYR A 157 -19.02 -8.29 20.29
C TYR A 157 -20.46 -7.90 20.58
N PHE A 158 -21.39 -8.69 20.10
CA PHE A 158 -22.82 -8.50 20.31
C PHE A 158 -23.37 -9.57 21.23
N ALA A 159 -24.41 -9.26 22.03
CA ALA A 159 -25.13 -10.27 22.75
C ALA A 159 -25.77 -11.27 21.77
N ASN A 160 -25.69 -12.56 22.08
CA ASN A 160 -26.41 -13.58 21.32
C ASN A 160 -27.94 -13.45 21.51
N GLU A 161 -28.73 -14.17 20.72
CA GLU A 161 -30.20 -14.11 20.77
C GLU A 161 -30.79 -14.48 22.13
N THR A 162 -30.08 -15.25 22.93
CA THR A 162 -30.49 -15.70 24.27
C THR A 162 -30.02 -14.75 25.38
N GLY A 163 -29.11 -13.84 25.09
CA GLY A 163 -28.60 -12.84 26.02
C GLY A 163 -27.63 -13.39 27.09
N ASP A 164 -27.19 -14.63 26.94
CA ASP A 164 -26.29 -15.31 27.89
C ASP A 164 -24.83 -15.44 27.39
N GLY A 165 -24.52 -14.93 26.18
CA GLY A 165 -23.18 -14.97 25.59
C GLY A 165 -22.95 -13.83 24.59
N LEU A 166 -21.70 -13.72 24.16
CA LEU A 166 -21.28 -12.76 23.13
C LEU A 166 -20.96 -13.50 21.83
N VAL A 167 -21.37 -12.91 20.72
CA VAL A 167 -21.01 -13.30 19.35
C VAL A 167 -20.03 -12.29 18.79
N GLU A 168 -18.88 -12.77 18.31
CA GLU A 168 -17.87 -11.94 17.63
C GLU A 168 -18.29 -11.73 16.17
N GLU A 169 -18.32 -10.48 15.73
CA GLU A 169 -18.44 -10.08 14.34
C GLU A 169 -17.19 -9.29 13.95
N THR A 170 -16.51 -9.73 12.89
CA THR A 170 -15.35 -9.03 12.35
C THR A 170 -15.78 -8.21 11.14
N ARG A 171 -15.48 -6.90 11.17
CA ARG A 171 -15.65 -5.99 10.04
C ARG A 171 -14.30 -5.51 9.59
N SER A 172 -13.90 -5.88 8.36
CA SER A 172 -12.55 -5.67 7.82
C SER A 172 -12.37 -4.38 7.02
N ASP A 173 -13.43 -3.62 6.80
CA ASP A 173 -13.49 -2.47 5.88
C ASP A 173 -13.98 -1.19 6.57
N VAL A 174 -13.55 -0.98 7.81
CA VAL A 174 -13.89 0.24 8.54
C VAL A 174 -12.85 1.32 8.28
N TYR A 175 -13.28 2.36 7.56
CA TYR A 175 -12.49 3.54 7.28
C TYR A 175 -12.83 4.62 8.30
N TYR A 176 -11.82 5.20 8.95
CA TYR A 176 -12.02 6.33 9.84
C TYR A 176 -10.95 7.39 9.65
N SER A 177 -11.34 8.65 9.82
CA SER A 177 -10.41 9.75 9.90
C SER A 177 -9.69 9.73 11.26
N SER A 178 -8.40 10.00 11.27
CA SER A 178 -7.59 10.08 12.51
C SER A 178 -8.14 11.05 13.56
N ASN A 179 -9.10 11.91 13.18
CA ASN A 179 -9.75 12.88 14.06
C ASN A 179 -11.07 12.37 14.65
N VAL A 180 -11.50 11.14 14.35
CA VAL A 180 -12.74 10.56 14.87
C VAL A 180 -12.39 9.57 15.98
N SER A 181 -12.96 9.77 17.18
CA SER A 181 -12.75 8.80 18.27
C SER A 181 -13.45 7.48 17.95
N MET A 182 -12.84 6.37 18.34
CA MET A 182 -13.39 5.01 18.18
C MET A 182 -14.80 4.83 18.75
N GLU A 183 -15.23 5.71 19.67
CA GLU A 183 -16.57 5.69 20.27
C GLU A 183 -17.66 6.19 19.31
N LYS A 184 -17.31 6.76 18.16
CA LYS A 184 -18.24 7.28 17.16
C LYS A 184 -18.34 6.40 15.90
N LEU A 185 -17.63 5.30 15.85
CA LEU A 185 -17.70 4.26 14.82
C LEU A 185 -18.69 3.18 15.24
#